data_715279d43a64ef67460647ce3c8026b5
#
_entry.id   715279d43a64ef67460647ce3c8026b5
#
_cell.length_a   1.000
_cell.length_b   1.000
_cell.length_c   1.000
_cell.angle_alpha   90.00
_cell.angle_beta   90.00
_cell.angle_gamma   90.00
#
_symmetry.space_group_name_H-M   'P 1'
#
loop_
_entity.id
_entity.type
_entity.pdbx_description
1 polymer ?
#
loop_
_entity_poly.entity_id
_entity_poly.type
_entity_poly.pdbx_seq_one_letter_code
_entity_poly.pdbx_strand_id
1 'polypeptide(L)'
;KSGGIRASGSITAEDRQFWSFQPVKDVTPPAVKNGAWPRRPLDQFVLAQLDANGLSPVGEADKRTFIRRATFDLIGLPPTPNDVAAFIADESPLAHERLINRLLESPHYGERWARHWLDVARYGEDQAHTFQARMYPNGYRYRDWVVSAFNNDLPYNQFVIEQIAGDLLPDANGRLERLPALGYLALGPVYYKDAGCAGKAESDEVDDRIDTLCRGFLG
;
A
#
# COMPACT_ATOMS: atom_id res chain seq x y z
N LYS A 1 -8.05 -23.38 -4.09
CA LYS A 1 -9.47 -23.74 -4.30
C LYS A 1 -10.23 -22.44 -4.40
N SER A 2 -10.72 -22.06 -5.58
CA SER A 2 -11.59 -20.93 -5.81
C SER A 2 -12.89 -21.13 -5.05
N GLY A 3 -13.14 -20.33 -4.01
CA GLY A 3 -14.41 -20.30 -3.33
C GLY A 3 -15.48 -19.78 -4.28
N GLY A 4 -16.37 -20.64 -4.75
CA GLY A 4 -17.53 -20.23 -5.54
C GLY A 4 -18.45 -19.33 -4.70
N ILE A 5 -18.97 -18.28 -5.30
CA ILE A 5 -19.98 -17.40 -4.70
C ILE A 5 -21.18 -18.28 -4.30
N ARG A 6 -21.43 -18.40 -2.99
CA ARG A 6 -22.58 -19.13 -2.49
C ARG A 6 -23.84 -18.27 -2.65
N ALA A 7 -24.89 -18.84 -3.20
CA ALA A 7 -26.16 -18.15 -3.50
C ALA A 7 -26.97 -17.76 -2.25
N SER A 8 -26.55 -18.12 -1.02
CA SER A 8 -27.18 -17.68 0.22
C SER A 8 -26.26 -16.70 0.94
N GLY A 9 -26.64 -15.44 1.02
CA GLY A 9 -25.87 -14.37 1.66
C GLY A 9 -25.71 -14.48 3.18
N SER A 10 -25.76 -15.68 3.78
CA SER A 10 -25.53 -15.88 5.20
C SER A 10 -24.06 -16.26 5.47
N ILE A 11 -23.40 -15.46 6.29
CA ILE A 11 -22.04 -15.73 6.79
C ILE A 11 -22.10 -16.93 7.74
N THR A 12 -21.44 -18.02 7.39
CA THR A 12 -21.40 -19.25 8.21
C THR A 12 -20.37 -19.11 9.35
N ALA A 13 -20.42 -20.06 10.30
CA ALA A 13 -19.39 -20.14 11.34
C ALA A 13 -17.99 -20.45 10.77
N GLU A 14 -17.93 -21.20 9.67
CA GLU A 14 -16.70 -21.53 8.96
C GLU A 14 -16.10 -20.27 8.27
N ASP A 15 -16.94 -19.45 7.64
CA ASP A 15 -16.50 -18.20 7.01
C ASP A 15 -15.88 -17.24 8.05
N ARG A 16 -16.45 -17.20 9.27
CA ARG A 16 -15.93 -16.38 10.38
C ARG A 16 -14.57 -16.87 10.91
N GLN A 17 -14.21 -18.14 10.68
CA GLN A 17 -12.92 -18.71 11.09
C GLN A 17 -11.83 -18.54 10.03
N PHE A 18 -12.16 -17.90 8.91
CA PHE A 18 -11.15 -17.61 7.89
C PHE A 18 -10.02 -16.78 8.51
N TRP A 19 -8.79 -17.11 8.17
CA TRP A 19 -7.60 -16.61 8.88
C TRP A 19 -7.52 -15.07 8.93
N SER A 20 -7.92 -14.37 7.86
CA SER A 20 -7.85 -12.90 7.80
C SER A 20 -8.88 -12.18 8.68
N PHE A 21 -9.93 -12.88 9.13
CA PHE A 21 -10.94 -12.35 10.06
C PHE A 21 -10.67 -12.71 11.52
N GLN A 22 -9.56 -13.44 11.78
CA GLN A 22 -9.17 -13.73 13.14
C GLN A 22 -8.33 -12.59 13.72
N PRO A 23 -8.50 -12.29 15.02
CA PRO A 23 -7.60 -11.32 15.69
C PRO A 23 -6.14 -11.73 15.52
N VAL A 24 -5.28 -10.74 15.28
CA VAL A 24 -3.83 -10.95 15.22
C VAL A 24 -3.35 -11.48 16.57
N LYS A 25 -2.55 -12.53 16.54
CA LYS A 25 -1.98 -13.17 17.74
C LYS A 25 -0.47 -13.08 17.68
N ASP A 26 0.14 -12.95 18.85
CA ASP A 26 1.59 -13.10 18.96
C ASP A 26 1.97 -14.55 18.63
N VAL A 27 2.84 -14.69 17.65
CA VAL A 27 3.33 -16.00 17.19
C VAL A 27 4.78 -16.13 17.56
N THR A 28 5.12 -17.20 18.28
CA THR A 28 6.53 -17.53 18.57
C THR A 28 7.22 -17.91 17.26
N PRO A 29 8.35 -17.27 16.92
CA PRO A 29 9.12 -17.64 15.74
C PRO A 29 9.56 -19.11 15.80
N PRO A 30 9.50 -19.85 14.68
CA PRO A 30 9.86 -21.27 14.64
C PRO A 30 11.35 -21.48 14.89
N ALA A 31 11.70 -22.63 15.48
CA ALA A 31 13.10 -23.07 15.56
C ALA A 31 13.63 -23.37 14.14
N VAL A 32 14.86 -22.99 13.87
CA VAL A 32 15.54 -23.15 12.58
C VAL A 32 16.87 -23.88 12.74
N LYS A 33 17.34 -24.57 11.68
CA LYS A 33 18.58 -25.33 11.72
C LYS A 33 19.82 -24.44 11.92
N ASN A 34 19.87 -23.31 11.20
CA ASN A 34 20.95 -22.35 11.30
C ASN A 34 20.51 -21.09 12.07
N GLY A 35 20.61 -21.13 13.39
CA GLY A 35 20.22 -20.02 14.26
C GLY A 35 21.12 -18.77 14.15
N ALA A 36 22.24 -18.83 13.44
CA ALA A 36 23.14 -17.68 13.23
C ALA A 36 22.75 -16.80 12.03
N TRP A 37 21.93 -17.31 11.10
CA TRP A 37 21.52 -16.59 9.90
C TRP A 37 20.45 -15.52 10.18
N PRO A 38 19.39 -15.80 10.97
CA PRO A 38 18.34 -14.82 11.24
C PRO A 38 18.87 -13.61 12.01
N ARG A 39 18.56 -12.42 11.53
CA ARG A 39 18.86 -11.14 12.22
C ARG A 39 17.64 -10.62 12.98
N ARG A 40 16.43 -11.00 12.53
CA ARG A 40 15.15 -10.61 13.12
C ARG A 40 14.20 -11.81 13.19
N PRO A 41 13.16 -11.75 14.05
CA PRO A 41 12.19 -12.84 14.15
C PRO A 41 11.55 -13.25 12.80
N LEU A 42 11.32 -12.28 11.90
CA LEU A 42 10.77 -12.57 10.56
C LEU A 42 11.66 -13.51 9.75
N ASP A 43 12.98 -13.39 9.88
CA ASP A 43 13.93 -14.24 9.15
C ASP A 43 13.80 -15.72 9.55
N GLN A 44 13.37 -15.99 10.80
CA GLN A 44 13.15 -17.37 11.27
C GLN A 44 11.98 -18.03 10.53
N PHE A 45 10.91 -17.29 10.24
CA PHE A 45 9.79 -17.81 9.44
C PHE A 45 10.23 -18.13 8.00
N VAL A 46 11.03 -17.25 7.39
CA VAL A 46 11.58 -17.48 6.05
C VAL A 46 12.51 -18.70 6.05
N LEU A 47 13.44 -18.76 7.00
CA LEU A 47 14.41 -19.85 7.08
C LEU A 47 13.75 -21.19 7.38
N ALA A 48 12.73 -21.23 8.23
CA ALA A 48 11.98 -22.45 8.51
C ALA A 48 11.31 -23.02 7.24
N GLN A 49 10.79 -22.16 6.35
CA GLN A 49 10.25 -22.58 5.07
C GLN A 49 11.33 -23.09 4.11
N LEU A 50 12.49 -22.44 4.09
CA LEU A 50 13.64 -22.94 3.33
C LEU A 50 14.08 -24.31 3.85
N ASP A 51 14.24 -24.46 5.17
CA ASP A 51 14.61 -25.71 5.82
C ASP A 51 13.62 -26.87 5.51
N ALA A 52 12.32 -26.56 5.52
CA ALA A 52 11.26 -27.53 5.21
C ALA A 52 11.32 -28.03 3.75
N ASN A 53 11.82 -27.18 2.84
CA ASN A 53 11.98 -27.52 1.43
C ASN A 53 13.40 -27.98 1.06
N GLY A 54 14.28 -28.19 2.04
CA GLY A 54 15.67 -28.62 1.80
C GLY A 54 16.52 -27.55 1.11
N LEU A 55 16.13 -26.29 1.20
CA LEU A 55 16.83 -25.14 0.61
C LEU A 55 17.67 -24.42 1.68
N SER A 56 18.70 -23.73 1.23
CA SER A 56 19.53 -22.87 2.06
C SER A 56 19.51 -21.43 1.53
N PRO A 57 19.62 -20.42 2.40
CA PRO A 57 19.79 -19.05 1.97
C PRO A 57 21.03 -18.90 1.10
N VAL A 58 20.94 -18.04 0.08
CA VAL A 58 22.12 -17.61 -0.69
C VAL A 58 22.95 -16.61 0.11
N GLY A 59 24.21 -16.37 -0.31
CA GLY A 59 25.08 -15.38 0.31
C GLY A 59 24.53 -13.96 0.22
N GLU A 60 25.06 -13.08 1.04
CA GLU A 60 24.69 -11.65 1.03
C GLU A 60 25.06 -11.00 -0.31
N ALA A 61 24.24 -10.04 -0.72
CA ALA A 61 24.54 -9.22 -1.90
C ALA A 61 25.75 -8.31 -1.61
N ASP A 62 26.61 -8.11 -2.62
CA ASP A 62 27.64 -7.08 -2.55
C ASP A 62 27.04 -5.67 -2.44
N LYS A 63 27.84 -4.69 -2.01
CA LYS A 63 27.37 -3.30 -1.81
C LYS A 63 26.77 -2.67 -3.06
N ARG A 64 27.31 -2.95 -4.26
CA ARG A 64 26.76 -2.40 -5.52
C ARG A 64 25.37 -2.96 -5.82
N THR A 65 25.22 -4.26 -5.66
CA THR A 65 23.94 -4.94 -5.82
C THR A 65 22.93 -4.46 -4.78
N PHE A 66 23.36 -4.30 -3.52
CA PHE A 66 22.50 -3.84 -2.44
C PHE A 66 21.98 -2.42 -2.68
N ILE A 67 22.88 -1.43 -2.92
CA ILE A 67 22.44 -0.04 -3.15
C ILE A 67 21.51 0.05 -4.37
N ARG A 68 21.83 -0.66 -5.44
CA ARG A 68 20.95 -0.67 -6.62
C ARG A 68 19.55 -1.17 -6.29
N ARG A 69 19.43 -2.31 -5.61
CA ARG A 69 18.12 -2.89 -5.22
C ARG A 69 17.37 -1.95 -4.27
N ALA A 70 18.02 -1.51 -3.19
CA ALA A 70 17.40 -0.63 -2.21
C ALA A 70 16.89 0.68 -2.82
N THR A 71 17.64 1.30 -3.72
CA THR A 71 17.26 2.56 -4.37
C THR A 71 16.06 2.35 -5.29
N PHE A 72 16.06 1.31 -6.13
CA PHE A 72 14.91 1.00 -6.99
C PHE A 72 13.67 0.64 -6.18
N ASP A 73 13.80 -0.12 -5.11
CA ASP A 73 12.66 -0.55 -4.31
C ASP A 73 12.05 0.63 -3.53
N LEU A 74 12.87 1.48 -2.91
CA LEU A 74 12.40 2.55 -2.05
C LEU A 74 11.98 3.81 -2.81
N ILE A 75 12.73 4.21 -3.83
CA ILE A 75 12.47 5.48 -4.55
C ILE A 75 12.19 5.31 -6.05
N GLY A 76 12.27 4.09 -6.58
CA GLY A 76 11.96 3.81 -7.98
C GLY A 76 12.99 4.31 -9.00
N LEU A 77 14.11 4.88 -8.55
CA LEU A 77 15.17 5.47 -9.38
C LEU A 77 16.48 4.72 -9.21
N PRO A 78 17.40 4.76 -10.20
CA PRO A 78 18.75 4.23 -10.02
C PRO A 78 19.57 5.11 -9.06
N PRO A 79 20.53 4.53 -8.31
CA PRO A 79 21.48 5.34 -7.54
C PRO A 79 22.39 6.13 -8.49
N THR A 80 22.81 7.32 -8.08
CA THR A 80 23.82 8.07 -8.82
C THR A 80 25.20 7.42 -8.68
N PRO A 81 26.14 7.65 -9.62
CA PRO A 81 27.52 7.16 -9.50
C PRO A 81 28.19 7.60 -8.19
N ASN A 82 27.91 8.83 -7.72
CA ASN A 82 28.45 9.35 -6.47
C ASN A 82 27.86 8.62 -5.25
N ASP A 83 26.55 8.30 -5.25
CA ASP A 83 25.93 7.52 -4.18
C ASP A 83 26.55 6.12 -4.08
N VAL A 84 26.78 5.49 -5.23
CA VAL A 84 27.42 4.17 -5.29
C VAL A 84 28.84 4.24 -4.74
N ALA A 85 29.64 5.22 -5.16
CA ALA A 85 31.01 5.40 -4.70
C ALA A 85 31.07 5.66 -3.18
N ALA A 86 30.23 6.56 -2.67
CA ALA A 86 30.15 6.88 -1.26
C ALA A 86 29.75 5.67 -0.42
N PHE A 87 28.74 4.90 -0.85
CA PHE A 87 28.30 3.71 -0.12
C PHE A 87 29.33 2.58 -0.11
N ILE A 88 30.07 2.39 -1.23
CA ILE A 88 31.15 1.41 -1.29
C ILE A 88 32.29 1.77 -0.33
N ALA A 89 32.65 3.05 -0.28
CA ALA A 89 33.73 3.57 0.58
C ALA A 89 33.35 3.60 2.07
N ASP A 90 32.07 3.56 2.42
CA ASP A 90 31.61 3.56 3.80
C ASP A 90 31.80 2.17 4.45
N GLU A 91 32.87 1.99 5.22
CA GLU A 91 33.19 0.74 5.95
C GLU A 91 32.49 0.64 7.32
N SER A 92 31.66 1.62 7.69
CA SER A 92 30.94 1.62 8.96
C SER A 92 29.96 0.46 9.06
N PRO A 93 29.81 -0.17 10.23
CA PRO A 93 28.77 -1.17 10.48
C PRO A 93 27.34 -0.65 10.27
N LEU A 94 27.13 0.68 10.32
CA LEU A 94 25.85 1.34 10.08
C LEU A 94 25.64 1.81 8.63
N ALA A 95 26.54 1.49 7.70
CA ALA A 95 26.47 1.96 6.31
C ALA A 95 25.13 1.62 5.65
N HIS A 96 24.63 0.40 5.85
CA HIS A 96 23.36 -0.04 5.27
C HIS A 96 22.17 0.72 5.88
N GLU A 97 22.16 0.90 7.19
CA GLU A 97 21.11 1.63 7.89
C GLU A 97 21.05 3.09 7.43
N ARG A 98 22.20 3.76 7.36
CA ARG A 98 22.28 5.14 6.87
C ARG A 98 21.78 5.28 5.43
N LEU A 99 22.11 4.33 4.56
CA LEU A 99 21.59 4.31 3.20
C LEU A 99 20.07 4.20 3.19
N ILE A 100 19.51 3.24 3.92
CA ILE A 100 18.06 3.03 3.97
C ILE A 100 17.35 4.26 4.54
N ASN A 101 17.82 4.83 5.67
CA ASN A 101 17.23 6.01 6.27
C ASN A 101 17.23 7.20 5.29
N ARG A 102 18.34 7.45 4.60
CA ARG A 102 18.43 8.48 3.57
C ARG A 102 17.43 8.28 2.43
N LEU A 103 17.20 7.04 2.00
CA LEU A 103 16.24 6.74 0.95
C LEU A 103 14.79 6.91 1.44
N LEU A 104 14.49 6.55 2.68
CA LEU A 104 13.19 6.75 3.30
C LEU A 104 12.84 8.24 3.51
N GLU A 105 13.86 9.08 3.77
CA GLU A 105 13.72 10.54 3.89
C GLU A 105 13.58 11.25 2.52
N SER A 106 13.79 10.55 1.42
CA SER A 106 13.68 11.13 0.08
C SER A 106 12.22 11.39 -0.30
N PRO A 107 11.89 12.56 -0.88
CA PRO A 107 10.54 12.84 -1.36
C PRO A 107 10.07 11.82 -2.44
N HIS A 108 10.99 11.20 -3.16
CA HIS A 108 10.70 10.16 -4.13
C HIS A 108 10.20 8.86 -3.51
N TYR A 109 10.37 8.67 -2.18
CA TYR A 109 9.78 7.53 -1.47
C TYR A 109 8.24 7.57 -1.57
N GLY A 110 7.64 8.70 -1.23
CA GLY A 110 6.19 8.87 -1.35
C GLY A 110 5.71 8.77 -2.80
N GLU A 111 6.43 9.36 -3.78
CA GLU A 111 6.09 9.23 -5.19
C GLU A 111 6.08 7.77 -5.65
N ARG A 112 7.05 6.97 -5.21
CA ARG A 112 7.17 5.55 -5.54
C ARG A 112 6.08 4.70 -4.88
N TRP A 113 5.86 4.87 -3.56
CA TRP A 113 4.97 4.02 -2.79
C TRP A 113 3.51 4.43 -2.89
N ALA A 114 3.23 5.73 -3.03
CA ALA A 114 1.88 6.22 -3.31
C ALA A 114 1.29 5.59 -4.58
N ARG A 115 2.12 5.28 -5.60
CA ARG A 115 1.67 4.63 -6.83
C ARG A 115 0.94 3.32 -6.55
N HIS A 116 1.45 2.50 -5.62
CA HIS A 116 0.81 1.23 -5.28
C HIS A 116 -0.57 1.45 -4.64
N TRP A 117 -0.68 2.46 -3.78
CA TRP A 117 -1.98 2.82 -3.19
C TRP A 117 -2.93 3.41 -4.22
N LEU A 118 -2.44 4.27 -5.09
CA LEU A 118 -3.25 4.88 -6.15
C LEU A 118 -3.83 3.84 -7.12
N ASP A 119 -3.10 2.76 -7.38
CA ASP A 119 -3.60 1.63 -8.17
C ASP A 119 -4.75 0.90 -7.43
N VAL A 120 -4.66 0.71 -6.12
CA VAL A 120 -5.75 0.15 -5.28
C VAL A 120 -6.95 1.09 -5.26
N ALA A 121 -6.72 2.39 -5.11
CA ALA A 121 -7.75 3.43 -5.14
C ALA A 121 -8.37 3.66 -6.52
N ARG A 122 -7.89 3.00 -7.55
CA ARG A 122 -8.32 3.17 -8.95
C ARG A 122 -8.19 4.63 -9.40
N TYR A 123 -7.14 5.30 -8.94
CA TYR A 123 -6.91 6.70 -9.24
C TYR A 123 -6.86 6.99 -10.72
N GLY A 124 -7.63 8.00 -11.15
CA GLY A 124 -7.59 8.56 -12.48
C GLY A 124 -7.90 10.07 -12.44
N GLU A 125 -7.29 10.84 -13.32
CA GLU A 125 -7.55 12.28 -13.45
C GLU A 125 -8.64 12.57 -14.50
N ASP A 126 -9.14 11.53 -15.14
CA ASP A 126 -10.20 11.58 -16.13
C ASP A 126 -11.27 10.53 -15.84
N GLN A 127 -12.51 10.91 -16.02
CA GLN A 127 -13.64 9.98 -15.96
C GLN A 127 -13.64 9.12 -17.20
N ALA A 128 -13.56 7.81 -17.04
CA ALA A 128 -13.71 6.86 -18.12
C ALA A 128 -15.13 6.92 -18.70
N HIS A 129 -15.36 7.84 -19.62
CA HIS A 129 -16.64 7.97 -20.31
C HIS A 129 -16.49 7.64 -21.80
N THR A 130 -17.44 6.85 -22.34
CA THR A 130 -17.41 6.33 -23.70
C THR A 130 -17.48 7.42 -24.79
N PHE A 131 -17.96 8.61 -24.50
CA PHE A 131 -18.27 9.61 -25.52
C PHE A 131 -17.57 10.97 -25.36
N GLN A 132 -17.16 11.32 -24.15
CA GLN A 132 -16.43 12.57 -23.88
C GLN A 132 -15.51 12.42 -22.68
N ALA A 133 -14.24 12.75 -22.86
CA ALA A 133 -13.31 12.88 -21.74
C ALA A 133 -13.81 13.96 -20.78
N ARG A 134 -13.88 13.62 -19.48
CA ARG A 134 -14.22 14.56 -18.42
C ARG A 134 -13.15 14.49 -17.33
N MET A 135 -12.33 15.49 -17.32
CA MET A 135 -11.28 15.60 -16.32
C MET A 135 -11.86 15.90 -14.93
N TYR A 136 -11.28 15.29 -13.91
CA TYR A 136 -11.43 15.72 -12.53
C TYR A 136 -10.47 16.89 -12.25
N PRO A 137 -10.91 18.15 -12.26
CA PRO A 137 -10.00 19.30 -12.21
C PRO A 137 -9.21 19.39 -10.90
N ASN A 138 -9.64 18.69 -9.87
CA ASN A 138 -8.99 18.62 -8.55
C ASN A 138 -8.51 17.19 -8.20
N GLY A 139 -8.55 16.25 -9.12
CA GLY A 139 -8.14 14.85 -8.87
C GLY A 139 -6.72 14.75 -8.34
N TYR A 140 -5.81 15.56 -8.88
CA TYR A 140 -4.40 15.61 -8.45
C TYR A 140 -4.23 15.86 -6.95
N ARG A 141 -5.18 16.53 -6.27
CA ARG A 141 -5.09 16.81 -4.83
C ARG A 141 -5.12 15.53 -3.99
N TYR A 142 -5.87 14.53 -4.42
CA TYR A 142 -5.86 13.23 -3.75
C TYR A 142 -4.50 12.54 -3.94
N ARG A 143 -3.96 12.52 -5.15
CA ARG A 143 -2.62 11.98 -5.42
C ARG A 143 -1.56 12.65 -4.55
N ASP A 144 -1.57 13.99 -4.52
CA ASP A 144 -0.58 14.76 -3.76
C ASP A 144 -0.72 14.52 -2.25
N TRP A 145 -1.96 14.36 -1.76
CA TRP A 145 -2.20 13.96 -0.38
C TRP A 145 -1.63 12.58 -0.07
N VAL A 146 -1.86 11.59 -0.95
CA VAL A 146 -1.32 10.22 -0.77
C VAL A 146 0.21 10.26 -0.73
N VAL A 147 0.86 10.96 -1.67
CA VAL A 147 2.32 11.13 -1.69
C VAL A 147 2.82 11.76 -0.39
N SER A 148 2.16 12.82 0.07
CA SER A 148 2.49 13.49 1.33
C SER A 148 2.30 12.58 2.54
N ALA A 149 1.23 11.77 2.58
CA ALA A 149 0.97 10.82 3.65
C ALA A 149 2.10 9.79 3.79
N PHE A 150 2.60 9.25 2.68
CA PHE A 150 3.75 8.34 2.69
C PHE A 150 5.04 9.03 3.12
N ASN A 151 5.32 10.25 2.62
CA ASN A 151 6.54 10.98 2.98
C ASN A 151 6.55 11.47 4.44
N ASN A 152 5.37 11.68 5.03
CA ASN A 152 5.23 12.07 6.44
C ASN A 152 5.03 10.87 7.38
N ASP A 153 5.15 9.65 6.87
CA ASP A 153 4.94 8.41 7.64
C ASP A 153 3.61 8.43 8.42
N LEU A 154 2.53 8.88 7.74
CA LEU A 154 1.21 8.97 8.36
C LEU A 154 0.78 7.58 8.87
N PRO A 155 0.47 7.43 10.18
CA PRO A 155 0.06 6.14 10.72
C PRO A 155 -1.11 5.53 9.95
N TYR A 156 -1.04 4.23 9.64
CA TYR A 156 -2.01 3.55 8.77
C TYR A 156 -3.47 3.73 9.24
N ASN A 157 -3.73 3.68 10.54
CA ASN A 157 -5.07 3.92 11.07
C ASN A 157 -5.57 5.33 10.76
N GLN A 158 -4.71 6.36 10.84
CA GLN A 158 -5.07 7.73 10.46
C GLN A 158 -5.26 7.84 8.96
N PHE A 159 -4.36 7.24 8.17
CA PHE A 159 -4.46 7.17 6.72
C PHE A 159 -5.81 6.60 6.25
N VAL A 160 -6.31 5.54 6.90
CA VAL A 160 -7.63 4.95 6.60
C VAL A 160 -8.76 5.89 7.03
N ILE A 161 -8.70 6.42 8.26
CA ILE A 161 -9.77 7.28 8.79
C ILE A 161 -9.93 8.55 7.95
N GLU A 162 -8.82 9.18 7.54
CA GLU A 162 -8.87 10.41 6.73
C GLU A 162 -9.48 10.18 5.35
N GLN A 163 -9.30 9.01 4.75
CA GLN A 163 -9.88 8.66 3.46
C GLN A 163 -11.38 8.33 3.52
N ILE A 164 -11.87 7.89 4.68
CA ILE A 164 -13.28 7.49 4.83
C ILE A 164 -14.12 8.60 5.49
N ALA A 165 -13.54 9.31 6.45
CA ALA A 165 -14.25 10.25 7.33
C ALA A 165 -13.40 11.49 7.70
N GLY A 166 -12.51 11.92 6.82
CA GLY A 166 -11.62 13.05 7.07
C GLY A 166 -12.34 14.37 7.31
N ASP A 167 -13.55 14.53 6.78
CA ASP A 167 -14.43 15.70 6.99
C ASP A 167 -15.11 15.70 8.37
N LEU A 168 -15.26 14.53 8.99
CA LEU A 168 -15.90 14.35 10.31
C LEU A 168 -14.91 14.46 11.48
N LEU A 169 -13.61 14.48 11.20
CA LEU A 169 -12.61 14.61 12.25
C LEU A 169 -12.66 16.02 12.88
N PRO A 170 -12.45 16.12 14.22
CA PRO A 170 -12.41 17.41 14.90
C PRO A 170 -11.41 18.37 14.24
N ASP A 171 -11.84 19.60 14.05
CA ASP A 171 -11.03 20.62 13.42
C ASP A 171 -10.10 21.27 14.44
N ALA A 172 -8.88 20.77 14.50
CA ALA A 172 -7.77 21.49 15.07
C ALA A 172 -6.69 21.62 13.99
N ASN A 173 -6.73 22.66 13.19
CA ASN A 173 -5.63 23.07 12.29
C ASN A 173 -5.21 22.02 11.23
N GLY A 174 -6.09 21.60 10.35
CA GLY A 174 -5.68 20.68 9.29
C GLY A 174 -6.82 20.14 8.43
N ARG A 175 -8.05 20.63 8.60
CA ARG A 175 -9.21 20.15 7.82
C ARG A 175 -8.98 20.29 6.32
N LEU A 176 -8.49 21.44 5.87
CA LEU A 176 -8.27 21.69 4.44
C LEU A 176 -7.17 20.77 3.85
N GLU A 177 -6.20 20.37 4.68
CA GLU A 177 -5.13 19.47 4.28
C GLU A 177 -5.61 18.03 4.18
N ARG A 178 -6.60 17.63 4.99
CA ARG A 178 -7.17 16.26 5.02
C ARG A 178 -8.28 16.03 4.00
N LEU A 179 -9.07 17.08 3.65
CA LEU A 179 -10.18 16.93 2.71
C LEU A 179 -9.82 16.24 1.39
N PRO A 180 -8.62 16.43 0.80
CA PRO A 180 -8.23 15.69 -0.39
C PRO A 180 -8.22 14.16 -0.23
N ALA A 181 -8.05 13.63 1.00
CA ALA A 181 -8.11 12.20 1.29
C ALA A 181 -9.43 11.55 0.89
N LEU A 182 -10.55 12.29 1.00
CA LEU A 182 -11.88 11.83 0.59
C LEU A 182 -12.00 11.54 -0.91
N GLY A 183 -10.99 11.96 -1.69
CA GLY A 183 -10.86 11.57 -3.10
C GLY A 183 -10.84 10.06 -3.32
N TYR A 184 -10.48 9.27 -2.31
CA TYR A 184 -10.53 7.82 -2.34
C TYR A 184 -11.89 7.27 -2.82
N LEU A 185 -12.99 7.86 -2.34
CA LEU A 185 -14.35 7.48 -2.72
C LEU A 185 -14.96 8.36 -3.81
N ALA A 186 -14.33 9.50 -4.11
CA ALA A 186 -14.88 10.51 -5.03
C ALA A 186 -14.33 10.43 -6.46
N LEU A 187 -13.23 9.71 -6.68
CA LEU A 187 -12.56 9.59 -7.99
C LEU A 187 -12.99 8.33 -8.77
N GLY A 188 -14.11 7.73 -8.41
CA GLY A 188 -14.69 6.60 -9.12
C GLY A 188 -15.38 6.99 -10.42
N PRO A 189 -15.86 6.01 -11.20
CA PRO A 189 -16.64 6.28 -12.40
C PRO A 189 -17.91 7.06 -12.06
N VAL A 190 -18.30 7.95 -12.96
CA VAL A 190 -19.58 8.67 -12.86
C VAL A 190 -20.61 7.97 -13.72
N TYR A 191 -21.65 7.49 -13.07
CA TYR A 191 -22.77 6.85 -13.75
C TYR A 191 -23.79 7.91 -14.19
N TYR A 192 -24.07 7.97 -15.50
CA TYR A 192 -25.05 8.90 -16.02
C TYR A 192 -26.46 8.40 -15.76
N LYS A 193 -27.31 9.34 -15.35
CA LYS A 193 -28.75 9.15 -15.28
C LYS A 193 -29.29 9.17 -16.71
N ASP A 194 -29.20 8.03 -17.40
CA ASP A 194 -29.93 7.85 -18.66
C ASP A 194 -31.42 7.99 -18.41
N ALA A 195 -32.11 8.63 -19.36
CA ALA A 195 -33.53 8.89 -19.26
C ALA A 195 -34.31 7.59 -19.01
N GLY A 196 -34.71 7.37 -17.77
CA GLY A 196 -35.44 6.18 -17.31
C GLY A 196 -34.77 5.28 -16.28
N CYS A 197 -33.49 5.47 -15.97
CA CYS A 197 -32.73 4.59 -15.04
C CYS A 197 -31.98 5.34 -13.93
N ALA A 198 -32.52 6.47 -13.44
CA ALA A 198 -31.87 7.27 -12.40
C ALA A 198 -31.52 6.46 -11.14
N GLY A 199 -32.42 5.59 -10.68
CA GLY A 199 -32.18 4.75 -9.52
C GLY A 199 -31.09 3.68 -9.73
N LYS A 200 -30.92 3.19 -10.96
CA LYS A 200 -29.83 2.27 -11.29
C LYS A 200 -28.47 2.96 -11.18
N ALA A 201 -28.33 4.15 -11.73
CA ALA A 201 -27.07 4.91 -11.66
C ALA A 201 -26.64 5.19 -10.22
N GLU A 202 -27.59 5.52 -9.34
CA GLU A 202 -27.31 5.71 -7.90
C GLU A 202 -26.89 4.40 -7.21
N SER A 203 -27.52 3.28 -7.56
CA SER A 203 -27.15 1.96 -7.03
C SER A 203 -25.76 1.52 -7.51
N ASP A 204 -25.47 1.70 -8.81
CA ASP A 204 -24.17 1.36 -9.38
C ASP A 204 -23.03 2.20 -8.76
N GLU A 205 -23.29 3.49 -8.45
CA GLU A 205 -22.32 4.36 -7.78
C GLU A 205 -22.04 3.94 -6.33
N VAL A 206 -23.09 3.52 -5.59
CA VAL A 206 -22.94 3.01 -4.23
C VAL A 206 -22.19 1.68 -4.24
N ASP A 207 -22.54 0.78 -5.14
CA ASP A 207 -21.89 -0.53 -5.29
C ASP A 207 -20.38 -0.38 -5.60
N ASP A 208 -20.03 0.54 -6.49
CA ASP A 208 -18.66 0.86 -6.85
C ASP A 208 -17.84 1.39 -5.65
N ARG A 209 -18.44 2.27 -4.83
CA ARG A 209 -17.79 2.74 -3.59
C ARG A 209 -17.59 1.64 -2.57
N ILE A 210 -18.58 0.75 -2.39
CA ILE A 210 -18.47 -0.42 -1.52
C ILE A 210 -17.37 -1.36 -2.03
N ASP A 211 -17.32 -1.65 -3.34
CA ASP A 211 -16.29 -2.47 -3.95
C ASP A 211 -14.88 -1.87 -3.71
N THR A 212 -14.74 -0.55 -3.85
CA THR A 212 -13.48 0.15 -3.58
C THR A 212 -13.03 -0.03 -2.12
N LEU A 213 -13.95 0.16 -1.16
CA LEU A 213 -13.66 -0.06 0.26
C LEU A 213 -13.26 -1.51 0.54
N CYS A 214 -14.03 -2.46 0.02
CA CYS A 214 -13.78 -3.88 0.25
C CYS A 214 -12.43 -4.30 -0.32
N ARG A 215 -12.10 -3.95 -1.56
CA ARG A 215 -10.82 -4.28 -2.19
C ARG A 215 -9.64 -3.58 -1.55
N GLY A 216 -9.81 -2.35 -1.12
CA GLY A 216 -8.74 -1.57 -0.52
C GLY A 216 -8.36 -2.02 0.90
N PHE A 217 -9.34 -2.48 1.69
CA PHE A 217 -9.14 -2.73 3.11
C PHE A 217 -9.41 -4.17 3.56
N LEU A 218 -10.14 -4.94 2.78
CA LEU A 218 -10.50 -6.32 3.14
C LEU A 218 -9.87 -7.38 2.22
N GLY A 219 -9.37 -6.99 1.05
CA GLY A 219 -8.71 -7.87 0.08
C GLY A 219 -9.64 -8.55 -0.92
#